data_9e8188d82be6a4a9e9e9029f10ac20f4
#
_entry.id   9e8188d82be6a4a9e9e9029f10ac20f4
#
_cell.length_a   1.000
_cell.length_b   1.000
_cell.length_c   1.000
_cell.angle_alpha   90.00
_cell.angle_beta   90.00
_cell.angle_gamma   90.00
#
_symmetry.space_group_name_H-M   'P 1'
#
loop_
_entity.id
_entity.type
_entity.pdbx_description
1 polymer ?
#
loop_
_entity_poly.entity_id
_entity_poly.type
_entity_poly.pdbx_seq_one_letter_code
_entity_poly.pdbx_strand_id
1 'polypeptide(L)'
;VFKHSIFLRIYAGLVVLVMLVALFCYLLVQIINYQRAQEYRESLTDGISFVISEGVARQPGEQQKLDWISDASDLLELPIYYVDSNKIELSRTEKKRIEEQKSVVRYDAENSIAYVIIGLPEDNKHFLYVKVDKIGERQMKALPIFILDYLIYYPGQEKEYISRIKKHFSYPLSIENVKDIQLDSEQIGRLRQDQSVMLYKDSATIRGTTISIVSPMPNNPTEVLVLGPVPMFNWMPFQLSAGITLFSLFLLSLGVYGLILPLERKIRQVRYALNRMKSGDLSLRVPIEGSDEMANLASSYNNMSDHIQRLIEAQRELMRAVSHELRTPVARIRFGMEMLAEEDDYNYRIQQMEMIDKDIEALNTLIDEIMTYAKLEQGTPSLDFEEIALLDVLDQVAVETEALKTQKEIELIPPPNYVIADAERRYLHRVVQNLVGNAVRHCDHKVRMSGGISADGNAFVCVEDDGSGIPEEDRKRVFEAFARLDDSRTRASGGYGLGLSIVSRIAYWFGGTITVDESPDLGGARFIMLWPAKRFNQKLKQKNLSKQKESTQ
;
A
#
# COMPACT_ATOMS: atom_id res chain seq x y z
N VAL A 1 8.43 -13.61 -3.58
CA VAL A 1 7.10 -12.98 -3.66
C VAL A 1 6.91 -11.90 -2.57
N PHE A 2 7.36 -12.10 -1.33
CA PHE A 2 7.08 -11.17 -0.22
C PHE A 2 7.88 -9.84 -0.22
N LYS A 3 9.02 -9.74 -0.91
CA LYS A 3 9.87 -8.52 -0.87
C LYS A 3 9.30 -7.29 -1.61
N HIS A 4 8.31 -7.46 -2.46
CA HIS A 4 7.81 -6.42 -3.36
C HIS A 4 6.38 -5.96 -3.04
N SER A 5 5.72 -6.53 -2.02
CA SER A 5 4.36 -6.15 -1.66
C SER A 5 4.30 -4.79 -0.98
N ILE A 6 3.49 -3.87 -1.54
CA ILE A 6 3.21 -2.56 -0.97
C ILE A 6 2.50 -2.69 0.39
N PHE A 7 1.64 -3.71 0.54
CA PHE A 7 0.95 -4.01 1.79
C PHE A 7 1.93 -4.36 2.91
N LEU A 8 2.94 -5.20 2.61
CA LEU A 8 3.94 -5.57 3.60
C LEU A 8 4.79 -4.37 4.04
N ARG A 9 5.13 -3.46 3.11
CA ARG A 9 5.86 -2.23 3.44
C ARG A 9 5.04 -1.29 4.30
N ILE A 10 3.76 -1.08 3.98
CA ILE A 10 2.85 -0.25 4.78
C ILE A 10 2.65 -0.89 6.15
N TYR A 11 2.42 -2.21 6.22
CA TYR A 11 2.25 -2.93 7.48
C TYR A 11 3.52 -2.85 8.35
N ALA A 12 4.69 -3.12 7.78
CA ALA A 12 5.96 -2.99 8.48
C ALA A 12 6.20 -1.55 8.96
N GLY A 13 5.92 -0.56 8.11
CA GLY A 13 5.98 0.86 8.47
C GLY A 13 5.04 1.22 9.61
N LEU A 14 3.81 0.68 9.60
CA LEU A 14 2.83 0.86 10.67
C LEU A 14 3.30 0.24 11.99
N VAL A 15 3.83 -0.98 11.97
CA VAL A 15 4.38 -1.64 13.16
C VAL A 15 5.54 -0.85 13.75
N VAL A 16 6.47 -0.40 12.90
CA VAL A 16 7.60 0.45 13.33
C VAL A 16 7.10 1.77 13.92
N LEU A 17 6.13 2.42 13.28
CA LEU A 17 5.51 3.65 13.76
C LEU A 17 4.89 3.46 15.15
N VAL A 18 4.10 2.40 15.34
CA VAL A 18 3.48 2.08 16.65
C VAL A 18 4.53 1.86 17.71
N MET A 19 5.60 1.10 17.41
CA MET A 19 6.71 0.87 18.36
C MET A 19 7.42 2.18 18.72
N LEU A 20 7.71 3.04 17.74
CA LEU A 20 8.37 4.33 17.98
C LEU A 20 7.49 5.27 18.81
N VAL A 21 6.19 5.36 18.53
CA VAL A 21 5.25 6.17 19.31
C VAL A 21 5.14 5.62 20.74
N ALA A 22 5.04 4.29 20.90
CA ALA A 22 4.98 3.67 22.23
C ALA A 22 6.25 3.94 23.04
N LEU A 23 7.43 3.78 22.43
CA LEU A 23 8.72 4.06 23.07
C LEU A 23 8.82 5.54 23.45
N PHE A 24 8.44 6.44 22.54
CA PHE A 24 8.46 7.87 22.80
C PHE A 24 7.52 8.25 23.96
N CYS A 25 6.28 7.75 23.97
CA CYS A 25 5.33 7.98 25.05
C CYS A 25 5.84 7.41 26.39
N TYR A 26 6.45 6.22 26.37
CA TYR A 26 7.06 5.64 27.56
C TYR A 26 8.16 6.54 28.15
N LEU A 27 9.09 7.00 27.31
CA LEU A 27 10.16 7.91 27.76
C LEU A 27 9.60 9.24 28.27
N LEU A 28 8.59 9.78 27.60
CA LEU A 28 7.92 11.01 28.02
C LEU A 28 7.26 10.85 29.39
N VAL A 29 6.56 9.73 29.63
CA VAL A 29 5.97 9.40 30.94
C VAL A 29 7.05 9.33 32.02
N GLN A 30 8.18 8.70 31.74
CA GLN A 30 9.29 8.59 32.71
C GLN A 30 9.85 9.97 33.08
N ILE A 31 10.07 10.83 32.08
CA ILE A 31 10.58 12.18 32.31
C ILE A 31 9.60 13.02 33.15
N ILE A 32 8.31 13.01 32.76
CA ILE A 32 7.27 13.77 33.47
C ILE A 32 7.13 13.25 34.91
N ASN A 33 7.06 11.93 35.08
CA ASN A 33 6.93 11.37 36.43
C ASN A 33 8.16 11.58 37.29
N TYR A 34 9.36 11.60 36.72
CA TYR A 34 10.58 11.95 37.45
C TYR A 34 10.49 13.37 38.02
N GLN A 35 10.10 14.35 37.18
CA GLN A 35 9.91 15.74 37.62
C GLN A 35 8.81 15.86 38.66
N ARG A 36 7.65 15.26 38.43
CA ARG A 36 6.53 15.27 39.39
C ARG A 36 6.87 14.61 40.72
N ALA A 37 7.61 13.49 40.68
CA ALA A 37 8.04 12.82 41.89
C ALA A 37 9.06 13.67 42.68
N GLN A 38 9.91 14.41 41.98
CA GLN A 38 10.85 15.35 42.61
C GLN A 38 10.09 16.50 43.29
N GLU A 39 9.17 17.16 42.58
CA GLU A 39 8.33 18.23 43.15
C GLU A 39 7.48 17.73 44.33
N TYR A 40 6.94 16.53 44.23
CA TYR A 40 6.17 15.93 45.32
C TYR A 40 7.03 15.69 46.57
N ARG A 41 8.24 15.10 46.43
CA ARG A 41 9.17 14.90 47.57
C ARG A 41 9.55 16.21 48.22
N GLU A 42 9.89 17.21 47.41
CA GLU A 42 10.25 18.54 47.91
C GLU A 42 9.09 19.21 48.65
N SER A 43 7.88 19.15 48.07
CA SER A 43 6.70 19.75 48.69
C SER A 43 6.31 19.10 50.03
N LEU A 44 6.51 17.77 50.15
CA LEU A 44 6.25 17.08 51.42
C LEU A 44 7.21 17.45 52.52
N THR A 45 8.47 17.74 52.17
CA THR A 45 9.52 18.04 53.16
C THR A 45 9.58 19.51 53.54
N ASP A 46 9.06 20.43 52.71
CA ASP A 46 9.19 21.89 52.97
C ASP A 46 8.67 22.31 54.34
N GLY A 47 7.46 21.89 54.73
CA GLY A 47 6.85 22.30 55.98
C GLY A 47 7.61 21.83 57.23
N ILE A 48 7.97 20.53 57.23
CA ILE A 48 8.72 19.99 58.38
C ILE A 48 10.14 20.51 58.44
N SER A 49 10.78 20.71 57.27
CA SER A 49 12.11 21.31 57.19
C SER A 49 12.13 22.72 57.75
N PHE A 50 11.07 23.51 57.48
CA PHE A 50 10.90 24.83 58.08
C PHE A 50 10.83 24.76 59.60
N VAL A 51 10.01 23.86 60.15
CA VAL A 51 9.88 23.71 61.62
C VAL A 51 11.19 23.28 62.29
N ILE A 52 11.91 22.32 61.68
CA ILE A 52 13.21 21.86 62.14
C ILE A 52 14.23 23.01 62.09
N SER A 53 14.29 23.75 60.98
CA SER A 53 15.21 24.87 60.83
C SER A 53 14.95 25.98 61.87
N GLU A 54 13.69 26.29 62.19
CA GLU A 54 13.27 27.21 63.22
C GLU A 54 13.65 26.73 64.62
N GLY A 55 13.52 25.40 64.87
CA GLY A 55 13.92 24.77 66.11
C GLY A 55 15.41 24.95 66.41
N VAL A 56 16.27 24.71 65.41
CA VAL A 56 17.72 24.92 65.50
C VAL A 56 18.07 26.42 65.68
N ALA A 57 17.43 27.31 64.91
CA ALA A 57 17.70 28.73 64.93
C ALA A 57 17.40 29.38 66.28
N ARG A 58 16.48 28.83 67.09
CA ARG A 58 16.15 29.32 68.45
C ARG A 58 17.20 29.01 69.45
N GLN A 59 18.10 28.08 69.18
CA GLN A 59 19.13 27.71 70.14
C GLN A 59 20.24 28.81 70.23
N PRO A 60 20.53 29.37 71.39
CA PRO A 60 21.39 30.58 71.52
C PRO A 60 22.88 30.31 71.31
N GLY A 61 23.33 29.06 71.37
CA GLY A 61 24.73 28.69 71.24
C GLY A 61 24.95 27.49 70.27
N GLU A 62 26.17 27.37 69.74
CA GLU A 62 26.51 26.31 68.79
C GLU A 62 26.40 24.92 69.43
N GLN A 63 26.83 24.73 70.67
CA GLN A 63 26.70 23.47 71.39
C GLN A 63 25.20 23.09 71.55
N GLN A 64 24.35 24.04 71.92
CA GLN A 64 22.91 23.82 72.12
C GLN A 64 22.21 23.49 70.79
N LYS A 65 22.68 24.06 69.69
CA LYS A 65 22.22 23.67 68.37
C LYS A 65 22.56 22.22 68.05
N LEU A 66 23.77 21.77 68.32
CA LEU A 66 24.24 20.42 68.13
C LEU A 66 23.48 19.42 69.04
N ASP A 67 23.24 19.75 70.28
CA ASP A 67 22.46 18.92 71.19
C ASP A 67 21.02 18.77 70.70
N TRP A 68 20.36 19.88 70.28
CA TRP A 68 19.02 19.83 69.70
C TRP A 68 18.96 19.02 68.43
N ILE A 69 19.95 19.09 67.51
CA ILE A 69 20.07 18.31 66.31
C ILE A 69 20.24 16.83 66.66
N SER A 70 20.99 16.49 67.70
CA SER A 70 21.15 15.11 68.16
C SER A 70 19.81 14.53 68.64
N ASP A 71 19.09 15.31 69.49
CA ASP A 71 17.78 14.92 70.02
C ASP A 71 16.76 14.74 68.88
N ALA A 72 16.78 15.62 67.86
CA ALA A 72 15.94 15.54 66.69
C ALA A 72 16.28 14.33 65.82
N SER A 73 17.56 14.01 65.64
CA SER A 73 18.04 12.83 64.92
C SER A 73 17.56 11.52 65.57
N ASP A 74 17.66 11.47 66.95
CA ASP A 74 17.20 10.31 67.68
C ASP A 74 15.67 10.16 67.66
N LEU A 75 14.90 11.25 67.72
CA LEU A 75 13.46 11.25 67.67
C LEU A 75 12.94 10.78 66.30
N LEU A 76 13.58 11.24 65.23
CA LEU A 76 13.22 10.85 63.87
C LEU A 76 13.81 9.49 63.45
N GLU A 77 14.75 8.96 64.20
CA GLU A 77 15.58 7.82 63.81
C GLU A 77 16.21 8.04 62.41
N LEU A 78 16.58 9.31 62.11
CA LEU A 78 17.20 9.71 60.84
C LEU A 78 18.50 10.45 61.11
N PRO A 79 19.60 10.14 60.43
CA PRO A 79 20.86 10.87 60.61
C PRO A 79 20.71 12.32 60.12
N ILE A 80 20.91 13.28 61.01
CA ILE A 80 20.91 14.72 60.73
C ILE A 80 22.33 15.24 60.98
N TYR A 81 22.93 15.80 59.94
CA TYR A 81 24.28 16.34 59.98
C TYR A 81 24.26 17.88 59.92
N TYR A 82 25.05 18.55 60.76
CA TYR A 82 25.28 19.96 60.66
C TYR A 82 26.52 20.19 59.79
N VAL A 83 26.39 20.78 58.62
CA VAL A 83 27.41 20.79 57.58
C VAL A 83 27.68 22.20 57.10
N ASP A 84 28.98 22.57 56.96
CA ASP A 84 29.39 23.83 56.34
C ASP A 84 28.88 23.97 54.93
N SER A 85 28.32 25.14 54.59
CA SER A 85 27.74 25.44 53.27
C SER A 85 28.74 25.30 52.12
N ASN A 86 30.04 25.48 52.36
CA ASN A 86 31.10 25.32 51.38
C ASN A 86 31.32 23.86 50.94
N LYS A 87 30.83 22.89 51.72
CA LYS A 87 30.94 21.46 51.41
C LYS A 87 29.82 20.92 50.52
N ILE A 88 28.79 21.75 50.25
CA ILE A 88 27.63 21.33 49.42
C ILE A 88 27.50 22.30 48.24
N GLU A 89 27.80 21.81 47.05
CA GLU A 89 27.55 22.56 45.81
C GLU A 89 26.05 22.53 45.49
N LEU A 90 25.42 23.71 45.50
CA LEU A 90 24.02 23.89 45.13
C LEU A 90 23.89 24.49 43.73
N SER A 91 23.00 23.94 42.93
CA SER A 91 22.58 24.52 41.64
C SER A 91 21.86 25.88 41.85
N ARG A 92 21.67 26.64 40.80
CA ARG A 92 20.95 27.92 40.86
C ARG A 92 19.50 27.76 41.36
N THR A 93 18.85 26.72 40.97
CA THR A 93 17.47 26.41 41.37
C THR A 93 17.40 26.00 42.84
N GLU A 94 18.35 25.20 43.31
CA GLU A 94 18.45 24.78 44.70
C GLU A 94 18.77 25.96 45.63
N LYS A 95 19.68 26.86 45.22
CA LYS A 95 19.98 28.10 45.99
C LYS A 95 18.74 28.97 46.18
N LYS A 96 17.97 29.17 45.10
CA LYS A 96 16.73 29.92 45.17
C LYS A 96 15.71 29.30 46.13
N ARG A 97 15.60 27.95 46.15
CA ARG A 97 14.71 27.27 47.10
C ARG A 97 15.12 27.49 48.56
N ILE A 98 16.42 27.39 48.86
CA ILE A 98 16.94 27.67 50.20
C ILE A 98 16.68 29.12 50.64
N GLU A 99 16.87 30.11 49.74
CA GLU A 99 16.54 31.51 49.95
C GLU A 99 15.05 31.73 50.26
N GLU A 100 14.17 30.92 49.62
CA GLU A 100 12.72 30.90 49.88
C GLU A 100 12.34 30.13 51.16
N GLN A 101 13.29 29.71 51.98
CA GLN A 101 13.08 28.86 53.16
C GLN A 101 12.42 27.52 52.87
N LYS A 102 12.71 26.95 51.69
CA LYS A 102 12.28 25.63 51.27
C LYS A 102 13.43 24.64 51.31
N SER A 103 13.12 23.38 51.49
CA SER A 103 14.09 22.29 51.42
C SER A 103 14.47 21.93 49.99
N VAL A 104 15.65 21.34 49.86
CA VAL A 104 16.12 20.71 48.61
C VAL A 104 16.22 19.21 48.84
N VAL A 105 15.59 18.42 47.96
CA VAL A 105 15.63 16.95 48.06
C VAL A 105 16.43 16.39 46.89
N ARG A 106 17.55 15.73 47.18
CA ARG A 106 18.33 14.97 46.20
C ARG A 106 18.06 13.48 46.39
N TYR A 107 17.50 12.84 45.36
CA TYR A 107 17.17 11.43 45.44
C TYR A 107 18.17 10.59 44.65
N ASP A 108 18.84 9.68 45.35
CA ASP A 108 19.69 8.64 44.79
C ASP A 108 18.84 7.40 44.49
N ALA A 109 18.56 7.19 43.20
CA ALA A 109 17.71 6.11 42.76
C ALA A 109 18.38 4.72 42.88
N GLU A 110 19.72 4.66 42.81
CA GLU A 110 20.46 3.40 42.91
C GLU A 110 20.40 2.82 44.34
N ASN A 111 20.56 3.69 45.32
CA ASN A 111 20.53 3.30 46.73
C ASN A 111 19.15 3.48 47.38
N SER A 112 18.19 4.06 46.69
CA SER A 112 16.86 4.42 47.20
C SER A 112 16.92 5.35 48.42
N ILE A 113 17.89 6.27 48.46
CA ILE A 113 18.13 7.20 49.53
C ILE A 113 17.78 8.63 49.10
N ALA A 114 17.05 9.38 49.92
CA ALA A 114 16.85 10.80 49.72
C ALA A 114 17.72 11.60 50.70
N TYR A 115 18.34 12.64 50.19
CA TYR A 115 19.09 13.59 50.99
C TYR A 115 18.33 14.91 51.01
N VAL A 116 17.90 15.35 52.20
CA VAL A 116 17.17 16.60 52.39
C VAL A 116 18.15 17.65 52.92
N ILE A 117 18.30 18.73 52.16
CA ILE A 117 19.16 19.86 52.51
C ILE A 117 18.24 21.01 53.00
N ILE A 118 18.46 21.46 54.20
CA ILE A 118 17.64 22.47 54.87
C ILE A 118 18.54 23.69 55.19
N GLY A 119 18.13 24.88 54.71
CA GLY A 119 18.76 26.13 55.05
C GLY A 119 18.38 26.59 56.47
N LEU A 120 19.32 27.17 57.20
CA LEU A 120 19.03 27.72 58.49
C LEU A 120 18.73 29.23 58.40
N PRO A 121 17.65 29.73 59.01
CA PRO A 121 17.38 31.15 59.08
C PRO A 121 18.55 31.87 59.77
N GLU A 122 19.02 32.98 59.22
CA GLU A 122 20.10 33.80 59.73
C GLU A 122 21.52 33.19 59.79
N ASP A 123 21.66 31.90 59.40
CA ASP A 123 22.95 31.21 59.32
C ASP A 123 23.25 30.76 57.89
N ASN A 124 23.85 31.64 57.10
CA ASN A 124 24.23 31.35 55.72
C ASN A 124 25.48 30.46 55.59
N LYS A 125 26.08 30.03 56.67
CA LYS A 125 27.34 29.26 56.72
C LYS A 125 27.10 27.77 56.85
N HIS A 126 25.95 27.35 57.34
CA HIS A 126 25.67 25.94 57.60
C HIS A 126 24.32 25.53 57.06
N PHE A 127 24.23 24.25 56.67
CA PHE A 127 23.01 23.56 56.29
C PHE A 127 22.79 22.34 57.17
N LEU A 128 21.52 21.97 57.37
CA LEU A 128 21.22 20.65 57.87
C LEU A 128 21.12 19.67 56.69
N TYR A 129 21.79 18.56 56.82
CA TYR A 129 21.83 17.51 55.81
C TYR A 129 21.23 16.25 56.42
N VAL A 130 20.00 15.88 55.99
CA VAL A 130 19.24 14.76 56.52
C VAL A 130 19.27 13.61 55.52
N LYS A 131 19.75 12.46 55.96
CA LYS A 131 19.73 11.25 55.15
C LYS A 131 18.46 10.45 55.45
N VAL A 132 17.62 10.23 54.41
CA VAL A 132 16.35 9.52 54.53
C VAL A 132 16.40 8.28 53.64
N ASP A 133 16.51 7.12 54.22
CA ASP A 133 16.48 5.83 53.54
C ASP A 133 15.05 5.24 53.48
N LYS A 134 14.26 5.41 54.52
CA LYS A 134 12.85 5.03 54.61
C LYS A 134 12.09 6.01 55.49
N ILE A 135 10.88 6.36 55.08
CA ILE A 135 9.91 7.06 55.91
C ILE A 135 8.86 6.02 56.33
N GLY A 136 8.98 5.55 57.55
CA GLY A 136 8.03 4.63 58.14
C GLY A 136 6.98 5.34 58.99
N GLU A 137 6.11 4.55 59.62
CA GLU A 137 5.05 5.04 60.51
C GLU A 137 5.62 5.82 61.72
N ARG A 138 6.79 5.38 62.21
CA ARG A 138 7.46 6.05 63.36
C ARG A 138 7.89 7.46 63.01
N GLN A 139 8.60 7.64 61.89
CA GLN A 139 9.05 8.96 61.42
C GLN A 139 7.84 9.88 61.18
N MET A 140 6.79 9.37 60.57
CA MET A 140 5.57 10.15 60.33
C MET A 140 4.89 10.58 61.65
N LYS A 141 4.85 9.71 62.67
CA LYS A 141 4.29 10.03 63.97
C LYS A 141 5.16 10.98 64.80
N ALA A 142 6.46 11.05 64.50
CA ALA A 142 7.37 11.98 65.14
C ALA A 142 7.22 13.44 64.64
N LEU A 143 6.74 13.63 63.39
CA LEU A 143 6.61 14.98 62.80
C LEU A 143 5.74 15.95 63.64
N PRO A 144 4.57 15.58 64.15
CA PRO A 144 3.80 16.47 65.03
C PRO A 144 4.54 16.92 66.26
N ILE A 145 5.45 16.11 66.82
CA ILE A 145 6.18 16.42 68.07
C ILE A 145 6.98 17.69 67.90
N PHE A 146 7.65 17.91 66.74
CA PHE A 146 8.39 19.16 66.53
C PHE A 146 7.50 20.39 66.49
N ILE A 147 6.25 20.25 66.01
CA ILE A 147 5.29 21.35 66.05
C ILE A 147 4.78 21.58 67.45
N LEU A 148 4.52 20.51 68.21
CA LEU A 148 3.98 20.54 69.57
C LEU A 148 5.02 20.99 70.56
N ASP A 149 6.31 20.66 70.40
CA ASP A 149 7.41 21.10 71.23
C ASP A 149 7.46 22.65 71.36
N TYR A 150 7.24 23.33 70.23
CA TYR A 150 7.12 24.79 70.25
C TYR A 150 5.94 25.28 71.10
N LEU A 151 4.82 24.63 71.03
CA LEU A 151 3.57 25.02 71.68
C LEU A 151 3.64 24.83 73.19
N ILE A 152 4.48 23.91 73.69
CA ILE A 152 4.72 23.74 75.14
C ILE A 152 5.30 24.99 75.79
N TYR A 153 6.21 25.67 75.06
CA TYR A 153 6.87 26.84 75.56
C TYR A 153 6.07 28.15 75.46
N TYR A 154 5.02 28.17 74.60
CA TYR A 154 4.18 29.33 74.29
C TYR A 154 2.67 29.01 74.41
N PRO A 155 2.20 28.69 75.62
CA PRO A 155 0.82 28.37 75.85
C PRO A 155 -0.08 29.58 75.54
N GLY A 156 -1.18 29.35 74.81
CA GLY A 156 -2.14 30.36 74.40
C GLY A 156 -1.85 31.01 73.04
N GLN A 157 -0.74 30.65 72.36
CA GLN A 157 -0.37 31.14 71.03
C GLN A 157 -0.52 30.07 69.92
N GLU A 158 -1.16 28.96 70.24
CA GLU A 158 -1.26 27.78 69.39
C GLU A 158 -1.84 28.09 67.99
N LYS A 159 -2.95 28.85 67.98
CA LYS A 159 -3.62 29.20 66.74
C LYS A 159 -2.81 30.14 65.85
N GLU A 160 -2.10 31.08 66.45
CA GLU A 160 -1.25 32.02 65.75
C GLU A 160 -0.03 31.33 65.13
N TYR A 161 0.62 30.45 65.89
CA TYR A 161 1.74 29.67 65.40
C TYR A 161 1.37 28.76 64.30
N ILE A 162 0.28 27.97 64.41
CA ILE A 162 -0.21 27.11 63.37
C ILE A 162 -0.56 27.91 62.09
N SER A 163 -1.20 29.08 62.25
CA SER A 163 -1.50 29.97 61.09
C SER A 163 -0.23 30.46 60.39
N ARG A 164 0.87 30.69 61.11
CA ARG A 164 2.15 31.10 60.55
C ARG A 164 2.83 29.98 59.77
N ILE A 165 2.99 28.79 60.38
CA ILE A 165 3.70 27.66 59.78
C ILE A 165 2.90 26.98 58.65
N LYS A 166 1.58 27.03 58.68
CA LYS A 166 0.69 26.44 57.65
C LYS A 166 1.06 26.85 56.22
N LYS A 167 1.63 28.04 56.02
CA LYS A 167 2.03 28.56 54.72
C LYS A 167 3.18 27.78 54.07
N HIS A 168 3.98 27.09 54.91
CA HIS A 168 5.13 26.30 54.46
C HIS A 168 4.78 24.84 54.18
N PHE A 169 3.58 24.38 54.59
CA PHE A 169 3.10 23.03 54.35
C PHE A 169 2.32 22.96 53.04
N SER A 170 2.60 21.98 52.24
CA SER A 170 1.86 21.68 51.01
C SER A 170 0.55 20.92 51.27
N TYR A 171 0.32 20.49 52.47
CA TYR A 171 -0.87 19.80 52.95
C TYR A 171 -1.51 20.55 54.12
N PRO A 172 -2.82 20.37 54.35
CA PRO A 172 -3.54 21.03 55.44
C PRO A 172 -2.92 20.75 56.80
N LEU A 173 -2.87 21.80 57.61
CA LEU A 173 -2.48 21.74 59.02
C LEU A 173 -3.58 22.45 59.79
N SER A 174 -4.23 21.77 60.76
CA SER A 174 -5.35 22.30 61.54
C SER A 174 -5.35 21.78 62.95
N ILE A 175 -5.97 22.57 63.87
CA ILE A 175 -6.35 22.10 65.19
C ILE A 175 -7.85 21.84 65.13
N GLU A 176 -8.25 20.61 65.47
CA GLU A 176 -9.64 20.14 65.40
C GLU A 176 -10.07 19.54 66.73
N ASN A 177 -11.38 19.49 66.98
CA ASN A 177 -11.89 18.79 68.17
C ASN A 177 -11.87 17.28 67.89
N VAL A 178 -11.47 16.48 68.89
CA VAL A 178 -11.46 15.00 68.78
C VAL A 178 -12.81 14.43 68.35
N LYS A 179 -13.91 15.09 68.71
CA LYS A 179 -15.27 14.67 68.35
C LYS A 179 -15.63 14.84 66.87
N ASP A 180 -14.92 15.73 66.19
CA ASP A 180 -15.18 16.07 64.76
C ASP A 180 -14.43 15.13 63.81
N ILE A 181 -13.50 14.31 64.36
CA ILE A 181 -12.72 13.35 63.61
C ILE A 181 -13.29 11.94 63.80
N GLN A 182 -13.49 11.22 62.73
CA GLN A 182 -13.91 9.82 62.78
C GLN A 182 -12.76 8.91 63.26
N LEU A 183 -12.72 8.60 64.52
CA LEU A 183 -11.70 7.76 65.17
C LEU A 183 -12.41 6.52 65.76
N ASP A 184 -11.74 5.37 65.69
CA ASP A 184 -12.17 4.17 66.38
C ASP A 184 -11.77 4.22 67.89
N SER A 185 -12.33 3.26 68.67
CA SER A 185 -12.12 3.22 70.14
C SER A 185 -10.63 3.00 70.50
N GLU A 186 -9.88 2.27 69.68
CA GLU A 186 -8.46 2.01 69.91
C GLU A 186 -7.65 3.28 69.62
N GLN A 187 -7.96 3.97 68.53
CA GLN A 187 -7.33 5.24 68.16
C GLN A 187 -7.54 6.32 69.22
N ILE A 188 -8.74 6.44 69.73
CA ILE A 188 -9.04 7.35 70.87
C ILE A 188 -8.26 6.95 72.11
N GLY A 189 -8.13 5.63 72.41
CA GLY A 189 -7.30 5.13 73.50
C GLY A 189 -5.85 5.49 73.38
N ARG A 190 -5.27 5.41 72.17
CA ARG A 190 -3.87 5.82 71.90
C ARG A 190 -3.65 7.32 72.05
N LEU A 191 -4.59 8.13 71.53
CA LEU A 191 -4.50 9.61 71.71
C LEU A 191 -4.54 10.01 73.18
N ARG A 192 -5.29 9.31 74.05
CA ARG A 192 -5.32 9.54 75.48
C ARG A 192 -4.02 9.14 76.22
N GLN A 193 -3.19 8.32 75.56
CA GLN A 193 -1.85 7.93 76.05
C GLN A 193 -0.76 8.78 75.38
N ASP A 194 -1.13 9.96 74.89
CA ASP A 194 -0.21 10.91 74.23
C ASP A 194 0.48 10.33 73.01
N GLN A 195 -0.15 9.33 72.30
CA GLN A 195 0.38 8.74 71.11
C GLN A 195 -0.30 9.30 69.86
N SER A 196 0.49 9.66 68.85
CA SER A 196 -0.03 10.04 67.53
C SER A 196 -0.63 8.85 66.79
N VAL A 197 -1.71 9.09 66.07
CA VAL A 197 -2.45 8.10 65.27
C VAL A 197 -2.40 8.44 63.79
N MET A 198 -2.19 7.44 62.94
CA MET A 198 -2.27 7.60 61.47
C MET A 198 -3.63 7.10 60.97
N LEU A 199 -4.27 7.94 60.19
CA LEU A 199 -5.53 7.63 59.53
C LEU A 199 -5.30 7.46 58.03
N TYR A 200 -5.71 6.31 57.53
CA TYR A 200 -5.74 6.05 56.08
C TYR A 200 -7.19 6.22 55.60
N LYS A 201 -7.39 7.11 54.66
CA LYS A 201 -8.74 7.37 54.13
C LYS A 201 -8.71 7.42 52.63
N ASP A 202 -9.58 6.67 52.01
CA ASP A 202 -9.83 6.80 50.57
C ASP A 202 -10.67 8.06 50.33
N SER A 203 -10.09 9.02 49.65
CA SER A 203 -10.76 10.28 49.37
C SER A 203 -11.48 10.21 48.03
N ALA A 204 -12.80 10.40 48.04
CA ALA A 204 -13.59 10.56 46.83
C ALA A 204 -13.21 11.83 46.05
N THR A 205 -12.71 12.85 46.73
CA THR A 205 -12.34 14.16 46.15
C THR A 205 -10.95 14.15 45.53
N ILE A 206 -9.99 13.45 46.15
CA ILE A 206 -8.59 13.34 45.72
C ILE A 206 -8.35 11.91 45.21
N ARG A 207 -9.09 11.39 44.27
CA ARG A 207 -8.92 10.04 43.69
C ARG A 207 -7.64 9.32 44.13
N GLY A 208 -7.63 8.76 45.36
CA GLY A 208 -6.47 8.07 45.94
C GLY A 208 -6.53 8.00 47.46
N THR A 209 -5.70 7.13 48.01
CA THR A 209 -5.54 6.99 49.46
C THR A 209 -4.79 8.21 49.99
N THR A 210 -5.31 8.80 51.04
CA THR A 210 -4.66 9.90 51.77
C THR A 210 -4.28 9.44 53.16
N ILE A 211 -3.23 10.05 53.69
CA ILE A 211 -2.75 9.80 55.05
C ILE A 211 -2.94 11.08 55.86
N SER A 212 -3.56 10.95 57.03
CA SER A 212 -3.60 12.04 58.02
C SER A 212 -2.96 11.57 59.32
N ILE A 213 -2.22 12.44 59.95
CA ILE A 213 -1.60 12.19 61.26
C ILE A 213 -2.35 13.05 62.26
N VAL A 214 -2.86 12.42 63.30
CA VAL A 214 -3.57 13.06 64.40
C VAL A 214 -2.75 12.93 65.68
N SER A 215 -2.45 14.03 66.33
CA SER A 215 -1.63 14.06 67.54
C SER A 215 -2.35 14.83 68.65
N PRO A 216 -2.29 14.40 69.93
CA PRO A 216 -2.95 15.09 71.01
C PRO A 216 -2.28 16.46 71.28
N MET A 217 -3.07 17.44 71.70
CA MET A 217 -2.54 18.76 72.11
C MET A 217 -2.07 18.72 73.55
N PRO A 218 -0.86 19.26 73.87
CA PRO A 218 -0.27 19.18 75.22
C PRO A 218 -1.13 19.83 76.33
N ASN A 219 -1.83 20.87 75.94
CA ASN A 219 -2.54 21.71 76.91
C ASN A 219 -4.07 21.56 76.89
N ASN A 220 -4.60 20.78 75.93
CA ASN A 220 -6.04 20.62 75.74
C ASN A 220 -6.41 19.20 75.25
N PRO A 221 -6.87 18.32 76.12
CA PRO A 221 -7.17 16.95 75.79
C PRO A 221 -8.41 16.79 74.87
N THR A 222 -9.13 17.86 74.63
CA THR A 222 -10.29 17.85 73.67
C THR A 222 -9.94 18.26 72.25
N GLU A 223 -8.75 18.83 72.05
CA GLU A 223 -8.25 19.26 70.75
C GLU A 223 -7.07 18.40 70.31
N VAL A 224 -6.94 18.22 69.00
CA VAL A 224 -5.85 17.49 68.36
C VAL A 224 -5.26 18.29 67.21
N LEU A 225 -3.98 18.12 67.00
CA LEU A 225 -3.29 18.60 65.82
C LEU A 225 -3.48 17.58 64.69
N VAL A 226 -3.98 18.04 63.57
CA VAL A 226 -4.18 17.21 62.35
C VAL A 226 -3.23 17.69 61.26
N LEU A 227 -2.35 16.79 60.81
CA LEU A 227 -1.51 16.96 59.62
C LEU A 227 -2.10 16.14 58.48
N GLY A 228 -2.51 16.79 57.45
CA GLY A 228 -3.14 16.13 56.28
C GLY A 228 -4.59 16.55 56.04
N PRO A 229 -5.23 15.96 55.06
CA PRO A 229 -4.84 14.75 54.32
C PRO A 229 -3.67 14.97 53.34
N VAL A 230 -2.64 14.12 53.48
CA VAL A 230 -1.49 14.08 52.55
C VAL A 230 -1.81 13.10 51.42
N PRO A 231 -1.93 13.53 50.16
CA PRO A 231 -2.21 12.61 49.05
C PRO A 231 -0.98 11.77 48.75
N MET A 232 -1.17 10.48 48.56
CA MET A 232 -0.09 9.62 48.05
C MET A 232 0.27 9.96 46.59
N PHE A 233 1.53 9.77 46.21
CA PHE A 233 1.96 10.06 44.85
C PHE A 233 1.26 9.19 43.85
N ASN A 234 0.55 9.81 42.90
CA ASN A 234 -0.15 9.13 41.84
C ASN A 234 0.72 9.12 40.58
N TRP A 235 1.24 7.93 40.21
CA TRP A 235 2.09 7.73 39.05
C TRP A 235 1.37 7.99 37.73
N MET A 236 0.06 7.72 37.65
CA MET A 236 -0.75 7.84 36.43
C MET A 236 -2.06 8.57 36.69
N PRO A 237 -2.03 9.88 36.96
CA PRO A 237 -3.25 10.65 37.13
C PRO A 237 -4.03 10.69 35.81
N PHE A 238 -5.34 10.78 35.89
CA PHE A 238 -6.24 10.76 34.72
C PHE A 238 -5.86 11.80 33.66
N GLN A 239 -5.47 13.01 34.06
CA GLN A 239 -5.06 14.08 33.14
C GLN A 239 -3.81 13.70 32.32
N LEU A 240 -2.82 13.07 32.99
CA LEU A 240 -1.60 12.60 32.31
C LEU A 240 -1.91 11.46 31.35
N SER A 241 -2.68 10.45 31.78
CA SER A 241 -3.04 9.33 30.95
C SER A 241 -3.89 9.76 29.74
N ALA A 242 -4.87 10.65 29.94
CA ALA A 242 -5.68 11.20 28.87
C ALA A 242 -4.85 12.02 27.87
N GLY A 243 -3.96 12.89 28.40
CA GLY A 243 -3.07 13.70 27.56
C GLY A 243 -2.14 12.84 26.69
N ILE A 244 -1.52 11.82 27.28
CA ILE A 244 -0.62 10.90 26.55
C ILE A 244 -1.41 10.11 25.51
N THR A 245 -2.62 9.64 25.84
CA THR A 245 -3.47 8.90 24.90
C THR A 245 -3.83 9.78 23.70
N LEU A 246 -4.30 11.00 23.91
CA LEU A 246 -4.62 11.93 22.82
C LEU A 246 -3.39 12.27 21.99
N PHE A 247 -2.25 12.50 22.64
CA PHE A 247 -1.00 12.80 21.95
C PHE A 247 -0.50 11.61 21.11
N SER A 248 -0.58 10.39 21.64
CA SER A 248 -0.21 9.17 20.89
C SER A 248 -1.11 8.95 19.68
N LEU A 249 -2.44 9.17 19.80
CA LEU A 249 -3.38 9.10 18.69
C LEU A 249 -3.06 10.15 17.62
N PHE A 250 -2.71 11.37 18.02
CA PHE A 250 -2.30 12.41 17.08
C PHE A 250 -1.04 12.02 16.30
N LEU A 251 0.00 11.54 16.99
CA LEU A 251 1.24 11.09 16.35
C LEU A 251 1.01 9.91 15.40
N LEU A 252 0.20 8.93 15.82
CA LEU A 252 -0.19 7.80 14.97
C LEU A 252 -0.95 8.26 13.72
N SER A 253 -1.91 9.16 13.88
CA SER A 253 -2.67 9.72 12.76
C SER A 253 -1.75 10.43 11.75
N LEU A 254 -0.82 11.27 12.25
CA LEU A 254 0.15 11.97 11.42
C LEU A 254 1.10 11.00 10.69
N GLY A 255 1.57 9.97 11.39
CA GLY A 255 2.45 8.96 10.81
C GLY A 255 1.76 8.10 9.74
N VAL A 256 0.52 7.66 9.99
CA VAL A 256 -0.31 6.93 9.01
C VAL A 256 -0.56 7.79 7.78
N TYR A 257 -0.91 9.06 7.95
CA TYR A 257 -1.05 10.00 6.85
C TYR A 257 0.21 10.08 5.99
N GLY A 258 1.39 10.19 6.63
CA GLY A 258 2.68 10.20 5.93
C GLY A 258 2.98 8.91 5.16
N LEU A 259 2.57 7.75 5.68
CA LEU A 259 2.72 6.46 5.00
C LEU A 259 1.79 6.30 3.77
N ILE A 260 0.60 6.90 3.80
CA ILE A 260 -0.39 6.79 2.72
C ILE A 260 -0.11 7.78 1.57
N LEU A 261 0.45 8.95 1.86
CA LEU A 261 0.71 10.00 0.85
C LEU A 261 1.42 9.52 -0.42
N PRO A 262 2.51 8.72 -0.38
CA PRO A 262 3.18 8.24 -1.58
C PRO A 262 2.28 7.33 -2.42
N LEU A 263 1.47 6.49 -1.78
CA LEU A 263 0.51 5.61 -2.45
C LEU A 263 -0.58 6.42 -3.17
N GLU A 264 -1.14 7.42 -2.50
CA GLU A 264 -2.16 8.30 -3.10
C GLU A 264 -1.63 9.00 -4.35
N ARG A 265 -0.38 9.48 -4.33
CA ARG A 265 0.26 10.13 -5.49
C ARG A 265 0.35 9.18 -6.68
N LYS A 266 0.79 7.94 -6.48
CA LYS A 266 0.89 6.92 -7.53
C LYS A 266 -0.48 6.55 -8.10
N ILE A 267 -1.48 6.35 -7.26
CA ILE A 267 -2.86 6.06 -7.71
C ILE A 267 -3.42 7.24 -8.52
N ARG A 268 -3.16 8.47 -8.10
CA ARG A 268 -3.62 9.68 -8.82
C ARG A 268 -2.99 9.78 -10.21
N GLN A 269 -1.71 9.42 -10.38
CA GLN A 269 -1.03 9.38 -11.67
C GLN A 269 -1.69 8.36 -12.62
N VAL A 270 -1.93 7.13 -12.16
CA VAL A 270 -2.60 6.10 -12.98
C VAL A 270 -4.01 6.55 -13.35
N ARG A 271 -4.78 7.09 -12.40
CA ARG A 271 -6.13 7.60 -12.66
C ARG A 271 -6.14 8.74 -13.67
N TYR A 272 -5.18 9.65 -13.60
CA TYR A 272 -5.03 10.73 -14.58
C TYR A 272 -4.76 10.17 -15.97
N ALA A 273 -3.84 9.21 -16.10
CA ALA A 273 -3.52 8.56 -17.36
C ALA A 273 -4.72 7.81 -17.96
N LEU A 274 -5.48 7.08 -17.15
CA LEU A 274 -6.72 6.41 -17.58
C LEU A 274 -7.77 7.40 -18.09
N ASN A 275 -7.93 8.54 -17.43
CA ASN A 275 -8.86 9.58 -17.89
C ASN A 275 -8.42 10.21 -19.22
N ARG A 276 -7.14 10.41 -19.43
CA ARG A 276 -6.59 10.90 -20.72
C ARG A 276 -6.77 9.86 -21.82
N MET A 277 -6.53 8.57 -21.55
CA MET A 277 -6.82 7.48 -22.47
C MET A 277 -8.30 7.47 -22.89
N LYS A 278 -9.24 7.64 -21.94
CA LYS A 278 -10.68 7.74 -22.21
C LYS A 278 -11.03 8.89 -23.16
N SER A 279 -10.30 9.99 -23.12
CA SER A 279 -10.46 11.14 -24.02
C SER A 279 -9.72 10.98 -25.37
N GLY A 280 -9.12 9.79 -25.63
CA GLY A 280 -8.44 9.47 -26.88
C GLY A 280 -6.93 9.76 -26.91
N ASP A 281 -6.36 10.27 -25.83
CA ASP A 281 -4.91 10.50 -25.73
C ASP A 281 -4.22 9.22 -25.23
N LEU A 282 -3.69 8.46 -26.16
CA LEU A 282 -2.97 7.20 -25.92
C LEU A 282 -1.46 7.39 -25.79
N SER A 283 -0.95 8.62 -25.91
CA SER A 283 0.49 8.89 -25.87
C SER A 283 1.05 8.94 -24.45
N LEU A 284 0.21 9.20 -23.45
CA LEU A 284 0.62 9.32 -22.07
C LEU A 284 1.07 7.98 -21.50
N ARG A 285 2.24 7.96 -20.87
CA ARG A 285 2.76 6.80 -20.14
C ARG A 285 2.88 7.12 -18.66
N VAL A 286 2.56 6.13 -17.82
CA VAL A 286 2.74 6.19 -16.37
C VAL A 286 4.17 5.78 -16.03
N PRO A 287 4.93 6.57 -15.27
CA PRO A 287 6.27 6.19 -14.84
C PRO A 287 6.24 4.87 -14.03
N ILE A 288 7.14 3.94 -14.36
CA ILE A 288 7.29 2.68 -13.63
C ILE A 288 8.37 2.88 -12.59
N GLU A 289 7.95 3.16 -11.34
CA GLU A 289 8.86 3.37 -10.22
C GLU A 289 8.76 2.22 -9.22
N GLY A 290 9.86 1.50 -9.02
CA GLY A 290 9.93 0.37 -8.10
C GLY A 290 9.50 -0.95 -8.73
N SER A 291 9.20 -1.94 -7.88
CA SER A 291 8.82 -3.31 -8.27
C SER A 291 7.62 -3.81 -7.46
N ASP A 292 6.76 -2.88 -7.04
CA ASP A 292 5.56 -3.14 -6.26
C ASP A 292 4.32 -3.35 -7.16
N GLU A 293 3.19 -3.63 -6.57
CA GLU A 293 1.91 -3.82 -7.28
C GLU A 293 1.51 -2.58 -8.09
N MET A 294 1.93 -1.37 -7.66
CA MET A 294 1.68 -0.14 -8.41
C MET A 294 2.54 -0.06 -9.67
N ALA A 295 3.80 -0.52 -9.61
CA ALA A 295 4.67 -0.62 -10.78
C ALA A 295 4.11 -1.63 -11.80
N ASN A 296 3.60 -2.78 -11.33
CA ASN A 296 2.93 -3.76 -12.21
C ASN A 296 1.67 -3.18 -12.86
N LEU A 297 0.86 -2.42 -12.11
CA LEU A 297 -0.32 -1.75 -12.64
C LEU A 297 0.06 -0.69 -13.69
N ALA A 298 1.10 0.11 -13.44
CA ALA A 298 1.61 1.09 -14.40
C ALA A 298 2.12 0.41 -15.69
N SER A 299 2.86 -0.70 -15.55
CA SER A 299 3.32 -1.51 -16.68
C SER A 299 2.16 -2.07 -17.49
N SER A 300 1.15 -2.64 -16.83
CA SER A 300 -0.05 -3.17 -17.48
C SER A 300 -0.81 -2.09 -18.24
N TYR A 301 -0.94 -0.89 -17.64
CA TYR A 301 -1.53 0.28 -18.31
C TYR A 301 -0.74 0.65 -19.57
N ASN A 302 0.59 0.77 -19.48
CA ASN A 302 1.43 1.16 -20.60
C ASN A 302 1.34 0.13 -21.74
N ASN A 303 1.41 -1.18 -21.42
CA ASN A 303 1.27 -2.25 -22.40
C ASN A 303 -0.09 -2.23 -23.09
N MET A 304 -1.18 -1.98 -22.35
CA MET A 304 -2.51 -1.83 -22.91
C MET A 304 -2.60 -0.62 -23.84
N SER A 305 -2.01 0.52 -23.43
CA SER A 305 -1.96 1.74 -24.25
C SER A 305 -1.21 1.51 -25.56
N ASP A 306 -0.05 0.84 -25.52
CA ASP A 306 0.72 0.46 -26.70
C ASP A 306 -0.05 -0.48 -27.63
N HIS A 307 -0.78 -1.42 -27.04
CA HIS A 307 -1.61 -2.36 -27.82
C HIS A 307 -2.74 -1.65 -28.55
N ILE A 308 -3.49 -0.79 -27.84
CA ILE A 308 -4.59 -0.02 -28.44
C ILE A 308 -4.04 0.93 -29.53
N GLN A 309 -2.92 1.58 -29.30
CA GLN A 309 -2.31 2.48 -30.28
C GLN A 309 -1.95 1.73 -31.55
N ARG A 310 -1.29 0.56 -31.44
CA ARG A 310 -0.99 -0.30 -32.61
C ARG A 310 -2.24 -0.73 -33.36
N LEU A 311 -3.32 -1.08 -32.66
CA LEU A 311 -4.58 -1.44 -33.29
C LEU A 311 -5.18 -0.27 -34.11
N ILE A 312 -5.16 0.94 -33.54
CA ILE A 312 -5.66 2.14 -34.23
C ILE A 312 -4.80 2.50 -35.46
N GLU A 313 -3.47 2.37 -35.34
CA GLU A 313 -2.54 2.60 -36.45
C GLU A 313 -2.79 1.60 -37.57
N ALA A 314 -2.87 0.30 -37.25
CA ALA A 314 -3.18 -0.73 -38.21
C ALA A 314 -4.55 -0.50 -38.90
N GLN A 315 -5.58 -0.10 -38.13
CA GLN A 315 -6.89 0.24 -38.68
C GLN A 315 -6.82 1.45 -39.64
N ARG A 316 -6.04 2.49 -39.29
CA ARG A 316 -5.84 3.66 -40.18
C ARG A 316 -5.13 3.29 -41.47
N GLU A 317 -4.10 2.45 -41.42
CA GLU A 317 -3.37 1.95 -42.59
C GLU A 317 -4.30 1.13 -43.50
N LEU A 318 -5.08 0.24 -42.89
CA LEU A 318 -6.10 -0.51 -43.62
C LEU A 318 -7.06 0.43 -44.36
N MET A 319 -7.63 1.44 -43.68
CA MET A 319 -8.56 2.38 -44.30
C MET A 319 -7.94 3.21 -45.43
N ARG A 320 -6.66 3.57 -45.31
CA ARG A 320 -5.92 4.24 -46.39
C ARG A 320 -5.73 3.33 -47.59
N ALA A 321 -5.32 2.06 -47.36
CA ALA A 321 -5.13 1.08 -48.42
C ALA A 321 -6.44 0.78 -49.14
N VAL A 322 -7.52 0.53 -48.40
CA VAL A 322 -8.89 0.32 -48.96
C VAL A 322 -9.28 1.52 -49.86
N SER A 323 -9.11 2.76 -49.34
CA SER A 323 -9.47 3.96 -50.10
C SER A 323 -8.67 4.10 -51.39
N HIS A 324 -7.40 3.71 -51.37
CA HIS A 324 -6.52 3.74 -52.52
C HIS A 324 -6.96 2.68 -53.58
N GLU A 325 -7.14 1.44 -53.14
CA GLU A 325 -7.49 0.33 -54.04
C GLU A 325 -8.92 0.44 -54.63
N LEU A 326 -9.87 1.08 -53.92
CA LEU A 326 -11.20 1.39 -54.49
C LEU A 326 -11.16 2.53 -55.51
N ARG A 327 -10.28 3.53 -55.33
CA ARG A 327 -10.23 4.70 -56.23
C ARG A 327 -9.83 4.34 -57.64
N THR A 328 -8.94 3.38 -57.81
CA THR A 328 -8.38 3.00 -59.11
C THR A 328 -9.43 2.39 -60.07
N PRO A 329 -10.20 1.34 -59.69
CA PRO A 329 -11.25 0.80 -60.58
C PRO A 329 -12.36 1.82 -60.82
N VAL A 330 -12.77 2.60 -59.84
CA VAL A 330 -13.78 3.67 -60.01
C VAL A 330 -13.31 4.72 -61.01
N ALA A 331 -12.04 5.13 -60.99
CA ALA A 331 -11.51 6.06 -61.99
C ALA A 331 -11.47 5.46 -63.40
N ARG A 332 -11.13 4.15 -63.52
CA ARG A 332 -11.16 3.45 -64.83
C ARG A 332 -12.56 3.33 -65.38
N ILE A 333 -13.53 2.93 -64.54
CA ILE A 333 -14.95 2.87 -64.93
C ILE A 333 -15.42 4.23 -65.43
N ARG A 334 -15.11 5.33 -64.68
CA ARG A 334 -15.50 6.69 -65.08
C ARG A 334 -14.90 7.07 -66.43
N PHE A 335 -13.57 6.85 -66.60
CA PHE A 335 -12.87 7.12 -67.83
C PHE A 335 -13.45 6.30 -69.01
N GLY A 336 -13.69 4.97 -68.81
CA GLY A 336 -14.34 4.12 -69.81
C GLY A 336 -15.71 4.64 -70.19
N MET A 337 -16.51 5.15 -69.26
CA MET A 337 -17.82 5.76 -69.58
C MET A 337 -17.68 7.06 -70.39
N GLU A 338 -16.68 7.90 -70.08
CA GLU A 338 -16.38 9.13 -70.84
C GLU A 338 -16.00 8.77 -72.27
N MET A 339 -15.14 7.75 -72.47
CA MET A 339 -14.74 7.26 -73.78
C MET A 339 -15.93 6.67 -74.59
N LEU A 340 -16.85 5.98 -73.91
CA LEU A 340 -18.11 5.46 -74.59
C LEU A 340 -19.02 6.59 -75.08
N ALA A 341 -18.98 7.76 -74.48
CA ALA A 341 -19.81 8.91 -74.86
C ALA A 341 -19.26 9.65 -76.07
N GLU A 342 -17.95 9.58 -76.31
CA GLU A 342 -17.25 10.34 -77.36
C GLU A 342 -17.00 9.48 -78.66
N GLU A 343 -17.11 8.13 -78.56
CA GLU A 343 -16.73 7.20 -79.65
C GLU A 343 -17.96 6.65 -80.39
N ASP A 344 -17.94 6.72 -81.75
CA ASP A 344 -18.99 6.26 -82.59
C ASP A 344 -18.76 4.82 -83.17
N ASP A 345 -17.52 4.27 -83.07
CA ASP A 345 -17.20 2.92 -83.49
C ASP A 345 -17.88 1.88 -82.61
N TYR A 346 -18.75 1.08 -83.21
CA TYR A 346 -19.52 0.01 -82.57
C TYR A 346 -18.63 -1.05 -81.88
N ASN A 347 -17.57 -1.52 -82.57
CA ASN A 347 -16.69 -2.56 -82.04
C ASN A 347 -15.88 -2.02 -80.85
N TYR A 348 -15.40 -0.76 -80.89
CA TYR A 348 -14.70 -0.10 -79.78
C TYR A 348 -15.62 0.07 -78.57
N ARG A 349 -16.86 0.44 -78.80
CA ARG A 349 -17.86 0.58 -77.68
C ARG A 349 -18.13 -0.76 -77.02
N ILE A 350 -18.21 -1.87 -77.71
CA ILE A 350 -18.37 -3.23 -77.15
C ILE A 350 -17.14 -3.54 -76.29
N GLN A 351 -15.94 -3.31 -76.77
CA GLN A 351 -14.70 -3.54 -75.96
C GLN A 351 -14.64 -2.69 -74.70
N GLN A 352 -15.05 -1.43 -74.79
CA GLN A 352 -15.10 -0.54 -73.58
C GLN A 352 -16.16 -1.02 -72.60
N MET A 353 -17.34 -1.46 -73.04
CA MET A 353 -18.36 -2.04 -72.17
C MET A 353 -17.85 -3.31 -71.46
N GLU A 354 -17.16 -4.21 -72.16
CA GLU A 354 -16.54 -5.40 -71.54
C GLU A 354 -15.44 -5.03 -70.51
N MET A 355 -14.67 -3.98 -70.79
CA MET A 355 -13.67 -3.49 -69.87
C MET A 355 -14.30 -2.89 -68.60
N ILE A 356 -15.39 -2.11 -68.72
CA ILE A 356 -16.14 -1.55 -67.60
C ILE A 356 -16.76 -2.68 -66.77
N ASP A 357 -17.38 -3.70 -67.43
CA ASP A 357 -17.91 -4.85 -66.68
C ASP A 357 -16.86 -5.60 -65.93
N LYS A 358 -15.66 -5.82 -66.48
CA LYS A 358 -14.52 -6.41 -65.75
C LYS A 358 -14.07 -5.57 -64.56
N ASP A 359 -14.03 -4.24 -64.70
CA ASP A 359 -13.68 -3.35 -63.57
C ASP A 359 -14.78 -3.34 -62.47
N ILE A 360 -16.07 -3.49 -62.83
CA ILE A 360 -17.17 -3.65 -61.88
C ILE A 360 -17.06 -4.98 -61.13
N GLU A 361 -16.79 -6.11 -61.83
CA GLU A 361 -16.58 -7.41 -61.22
C GLU A 361 -15.36 -7.39 -60.26
N ALA A 362 -14.27 -6.75 -60.68
CA ALA A 362 -13.09 -6.57 -59.86
C ALA A 362 -13.38 -5.75 -58.60
N LEU A 363 -14.21 -4.68 -58.73
CA LEU A 363 -14.63 -3.86 -57.57
C LEU A 363 -15.51 -4.67 -56.60
N ASN A 364 -16.46 -5.48 -57.11
CA ASN A 364 -17.29 -6.35 -56.27
C ASN A 364 -16.43 -7.38 -55.52
N THR A 365 -15.46 -8.00 -56.20
CA THR A 365 -14.52 -8.94 -55.60
C THR A 365 -13.71 -8.28 -54.47
N LEU A 366 -13.22 -7.06 -54.68
CA LEU A 366 -12.49 -6.30 -53.67
C LEU A 366 -13.37 -5.99 -52.44
N ILE A 367 -14.62 -5.59 -52.66
CA ILE A 367 -15.58 -5.34 -51.58
C ILE A 367 -15.82 -6.61 -50.78
N ASP A 368 -16.01 -7.76 -51.40
CA ASP A 368 -16.21 -9.06 -50.75
C ASP A 368 -14.98 -9.49 -49.95
N GLU A 369 -13.77 -9.24 -50.44
CA GLU A 369 -12.54 -9.50 -49.72
C GLU A 369 -12.42 -8.60 -48.48
N ILE A 370 -12.70 -7.28 -48.60
CA ILE A 370 -12.70 -6.32 -47.48
C ILE A 370 -13.73 -6.72 -46.44
N MET A 371 -14.96 -7.08 -46.86
CA MET A 371 -16.02 -7.51 -45.94
C MET A 371 -15.66 -8.80 -45.20
N THR A 372 -15.02 -9.75 -45.90
CA THR A 372 -14.54 -11.00 -45.31
C THR A 372 -13.42 -10.71 -44.28
N TYR A 373 -12.44 -9.90 -44.67
CA TYR A 373 -11.37 -9.48 -43.78
C TYR A 373 -11.92 -8.77 -42.52
N ALA A 374 -12.84 -7.82 -42.70
CA ALA A 374 -13.45 -7.08 -41.58
C ALA A 374 -14.24 -8.01 -40.64
N LYS A 375 -14.98 -9.00 -41.16
CA LYS A 375 -15.67 -10.00 -40.32
C LYS A 375 -14.70 -10.86 -39.51
N LEU A 376 -13.56 -11.21 -40.09
CA LEU A 376 -12.52 -11.99 -39.42
C LEU A 376 -11.73 -11.15 -38.40
N GLU A 377 -11.68 -9.81 -38.50
CA GLU A 377 -11.03 -8.91 -37.56
C GLU A 377 -11.90 -8.54 -36.36
N GLN A 378 -13.22 -8.35 -36.54
CA GLN A 378 -14.13 -7.79 -35.52
C GLN A 378 -14.50 -8.74 -34.38
N GLY A 379 -14.06 -9.97 -34.36
CA GLY A 379 -14.36 -10.90 -33.26
C GLY A 379 -14.28 -12.37 -33.66
N THR A 380 -14.53 -13.27 -32.72
CA THR A 380 -14.62 -14.71 -33.00
C THR A 380 -15.80 -14.97 -33.93
N PRO A 381 -15.58 -15.30 -35.24
CA PRO A 381 -16.67 -15.78 -36.07
C PRO A 381 -17.25 -17.03 -35.40
N SER A 382 -18.56 -17.21 -35.45
CA SER A 382 -19.17 -18.49 -35.09
C SER A 382 -18.75 -19.52 -36.15
N LEU A 383 -17.65 -20.22 -35.85
CA LEU A 383 -17.14 -21.27 -36.76
C LEU A 383 -17.86 -22.56 -36.41
N ASP A 384 -18.65 -23.05 -37.34
CA ASP A 384 -19.27 -24.38 -37.29
C ASP A 384 -18.30 -25.42 -37.85
N PHE A 385 -17.45 -25.94 -36.97
CA PHE A 385 -16.52 -27.01 -37.32
C PHE A 385 -17.28 -28.31 -37.55
N GLU A 386 -17.04 -28.89 -38.70
CA GLU A 386 -17.56 -30.21 -39.13
C GLU A 386 -16.42 -31.11 -39.60
N GLU A 387 -16.64 -32.41 -39.60
CA GLU A 387 -15.68 -33.38 -40.15
C GLU A 387 -15.69 -33.29 -41.69
N ILE A 388 -14.59 -32.83 -42.28
CA ILE A 388 -14.45 -32.61 -43.71
C ILE A 388 -13.39 -33.53 -44.25
N ALA A 389 -13.71 -34.20 -45.39
CA ALA A 389 -12.72 -34.86 -46.20
C ALA A 389 -11.89 -33.80 -46.95
N LEU A 390 -10.58 -33.71 -46.64
CA LEU A 390 -9.71 -32.70 -47.22
C LEU A 390 -9.64 -32.83 -48.76
N LEU A 391 -9.69 -34.06 -49.29
CA LEU A 391 -9.67 -34.32 -50.71
C LEU A 391 -10.86 -33.68 -51.44
N ASP A 392 -12.06 -33.70 -50.85
CA ASP A 392 -13.27 -33.12 -51.47
C ASP A 392 -13.13 -31.60 -51.69
N VAL A 393 -12.49 -30.90 -50.73
CA VAL A 393 -12.26 -29.45 -50.85
C VAL A 393 -11.15 -29.13 -51.85
N LEU A 394 -10.09 -29.91 -51.87
CA LEU A 394 -8.98 -29.75 -52.81
C LEU A 394 -9.44 -30.04 -54.25
N ASP A 395 -10.18 -31.12 -54.44
CA ASP A 395 -10.73 -31.50 -55.74
C ASP A 395 -11.73 -30.46 -56.29
N GLN A 396 -12.61 -29.97 -55.40
CA GLN A 396 -13.55 -28.90 -55.77
C GLN A 396 -12.80 -27.66 -56.28
N VAL A 397 -11.75 -27.19 -55.59
CA VAL A 397 -10.98 -26.02 -56.02
C VAL A 397 -10.15 -26.31 -57.26
N ALA A 398 -9.65 -27.53 -57.44
CA ALA A 398 -8.97 -27.93 -58.68
C ALA A 398 -9.92 -27.81 -59.91
N VAL A 399 -11.14 -28.39 -59.84
CA VAL A 399 -12.16 -28.31 -60.89
C VAL A 399 -12.56 -26.84 -61.14
N GLU A 400 -12.78 -26.05 -60.13
CA GLU A 400 -13.10 -24.61 -60.25
C GLU A 400 -11.99 -23.86 -61.02
N THR A 401 -10.72 -24.16 -60.69
CA THR A 401 -9.56 -23.51 -61.29
C THR A 401 -9.36 -23.94 -62.77
N GLU A 402 -9.52 -25.21 -63.05
CA GLU A 402 -9.47 -25.73 -64.44
C GLU A 402 -10.56 -25.12 -65.33
N ALA A 403 -11.77 -24.90 -64.77
CA ALA A 403 -12.89 -24.29 -65.52
C ALA A 403 -12.55 -22.84 -65.97
N LEU A 404 -11.61 -22.15 -65.33
CA LEU A 404 -11.10 -20.82 -65.71
C LEU A 404 -10.21 -20.87 -66.98
N LYS A 405 -9.99 -22.08 -67.58
CA LYS A 405 -9.18 -22.32 -68.79
C LYS A 405 -7.78 -21.64 -68.69
N THR A 406 -7.15 -21.72 -67.56
CA THR A 406 -5.76 -21.26 -67.35
C THR A 406 -4.86 -22.17 -68.21
N GLN A 407 -3.82 -21.60 -68.87
CA GLN A 407 -2.78 -22.38 -69.53
C GLN A 407 -1.80 -23.07 -68.62
N LYS A 408 -2.12 -23.16 -67.29
CA LYS A 408 -1.29 -23.70 -66.25
C LYS A 408 -1.75 -25.13 -65.91
N GLU A 409 -0.79 -25.98 -65.57
CA GLU A 409 -1.04 -27.34 -65.13
C GLU A 409 -1.37 -27.33 -63.61
N ILE A 410 -2.55 -27.89 -63.28
CA ILE A 410 -2.96 -28.05 -61.87
C ILE A 410 -2.79 -29.51 -61.47
N GLU A 411 -1.86 -29.84 -60.64
CA GLU A 411 -1.60 -31.17 -60.10
C GLU A 411 -2.19 -31.33 -58.71
N LEU A 412 -3.18 -32.19 -58.52
CA LEU A 412 -3.69 -32.62 -57.24
C LEU A 412 -3.00 -33.93 -56.81
N ILE A 413 -2.22 -33.88 -55.70
CA ILE A 413 -1.67 -35.08 -55.07
C ILE A 413 -2.69 -35.56 -54.04
N PRO A 414 -3.40 -36.66 -54.26
CA PRO A 414 -4.34 -37.19 -53.30
C PRO A 414 -3.57 -37.74 -52.09
N PRO A 415 -4.08 -37.53 -50.86
CA PRO A 415 -3.49 -38.12 -49.67
C PRO A 415 -3.56 -39.67 -49.78
N PRO A 416 -2.57 -40.39 -49.19
CA PRO A 416 -2.49 -41.84 -49.29
C PRO A 416 -3.68 -42.58 -48.65
N ASN A 417 -4.39 -41.94 -47.77
CA ASN A 417 -5.61 -42.44 -47.12
C ASN A 417 -6.69 -41.35 -47.15
N TYR A 418 -7.95 -41.76 -46.93
CA TYR A 418 -9.07 -40.83 -46.81
C TYR A 418 -8.90 -40.00 -45.52
N VAL A 419 -8.52 -38.76 -45.67
CA VAL A 419 -8.17 -37.86 -44.55
C VAL A 419 -9.35 -36.99 -44.19
N ILE A 420 -9.81 -37.11 -42.93
CA ILE A 420 -10.86 -36.30 -42.35
C ILE A 420 -10.24 -35.37 -41.30
N ALA A 421 -10.59 -34.10 -41.34
CA ALA A 421 -10.17 -33.11 -40.32
C ALA A 421 -11.35 -32.19 -39.96
N ASP A 422 -11.34 -31.73 -38.72
CA ASP A 422 -12.31 -30.73 -38.25
C ASP A 422 -11.97 -29.37 -38.87
N ALA A 423 -12.90 -28.85 -39.68
CA ALA A 423 -12.77 -27.53 -40.29
C ALA A 423 -14.17 -26.91 -40.54
N GLU A 424 -14.22 -25.64 -40.80
CA GLU A 424 -15.42 -24.99 -41.35
C GLU A 424 -15.25 -24.93 -42.87
N ARG A 425 -16.15 -25.61 -43.60
CA ARG A 425 -16.02 -25.89 -45.05
C ARG A 425 -15.80 -24.62 -45.87
N ARG A 426 -16.58 -23.56 -45.65
CA ARG A 426 -16.48 -22.32 -46.43
C ARG A 426 -15.14 -21.64 -46.26
N TYR A 427 -14.63 -21.59 -45.01
CA TYR A 427 -13.34 -20.95 -44.75
C TYR A 427 -12.17 -21.80 -45.24
N LEU A 428 -12.24 -23.13 -45.10
CA LEU A 428 -11.22 -24.01 -45.68
C LEU A 428 -11.16 -23.91 -47.21
N HIS A 429 -12.33 -23.94 -47.86
CA HIS A 429 -12.42 -23.72 -49.31
C HIS A 429 -11.82 -22.36 -49.71
N ARG A 430 -12.14 -21.29 -48.97
CA ARG A 430 -11.59 -19.96 -49.23
C ARG A 430 -10.06 -19.90 -49.05
N VAL A 431 -9.50 -20.64 -48.08
CA VAL A 431 -8.05 -20.77 -47.92
C VAL A 431 -7.43 -21.39 -49.15
N VAL A 432 -7.92 -22.58 -49.57
CA VAL A 432 -7.40 -23.28 -50.74
C VAL A 432 -7.51 -22.42 -51.98
N GLN A 433 -8.68 -21.79 -52.21
CA GLN A 433 -8.93 -20.90 -53.34
C GLN A 433 -7.97 -19.71 -53.39
N ASN A 434 -7.70 -19.06 -52.23
CA ASN A 434 -6.74 -17.96 -52.17
C ASN A 434 -5.29 -18.41 -52.42
N LEU A 435 -4.89 -19.55 -51.88
CA LEU A 435 -3.54 -20.10 -52.12
C LEU A 435 -3.33 -20.52 -53.57
N VAL A 436 -4.31 -21.25 -54.14
CA VAL A 436 -4.26 -21.70 -55.55
C VAL A 436 -4.32 -20.50 -56.50
N GLY A 437 -5.24 -19.54 -56.24
CA GLY A 437 -5.31 -18.33 -57.05
C GLY A 437 -4.03 -17.48 -56.98
N ASN A 438 -3.31 -17.50 -55.85
CA ASN A 438 -1.98 -16.88 -55.77
C ASN A 438 -0.94 -17.66 -56.55
N ALA A 439 -0.89 -18.98 -56.41
CA ALA A 439 0.02 -19.86 -57.14
C ALA A 439 -0.15 -19.74 -58.66
N VAL A 440 -1.40 -19.82 -59.19
CA VAL A 440 -1.69 -19.66 -60.62
C VAL A 440 -1.23 -18.31 -61.21
N ARG A 441 -1.28 -17.25 -60.42
CA ARG A 441 -0.82 -15.91 -60.82
C ARG A 441 0.71 -15.80 -60.94
N HIS A 442 1.43 -16.52 -60.09
CA HIS A 442 2.87 -16.40 -59.96
C HIS A 442 3.66 -17.58 -60.52
N CYS A 443 3.04 -18.73 -60.81
CA CYS A 443 3.69 -19.88 -61.42
C CYS A 443 4.10 -19.61 -62.87
N ASP A 444 5.14 -20.28 -63.33
CA ASP A 444 5.51 -20.31 -64.74
C ASP A 444 4.65 -21.31 -65.51
N HIS A 445 4.50 -22.53 -65.02
CA HIS A 445 3.77 -23.58 -65.71
C HIS A 445 2.87 -24.44 -64.82
N LYS A 446 3.28 -24.68 -63.55
CA LYS A 446 2.68 -25.74 -62.74
C LYS A 446 2.36 -25.29 -61.30
N VAL A 447 1.17 -25.71 -60.85
CA VAL A 447 0.72 -25.59 -59.46
C VAL A 447 0.42 -26.96 -58.91
N ARG A 448 0.93 -27.27 -57.71
CA ARG A 448 0.68 -28.55 -57.04
C ARG A 448 -0.07 -28.31 -55.75
N MET A 449 -1.11 -29.10 -55.50
CA MET A 449 -1.91 -29.09 -54.30
C MET A 449 -1.83 -30.42 -53.58
N SER A 450 -1.71 -30.40 -52.29
CA SER A 450 -1.74 -31.61 -51.44
C SER A 450 -2.37 -31.30 -50.08
N GLY A 451 -2.83 -32.32 -49.38
CA GLY A 451 -3.37 -32.21 -48.03
C GLY A 451 -3.24 -33.52 -47.27
N GLY A 452 -3.20 -33.47 -45.96
CA GLY A 452 -3.00 -34.64 -45.15
C GLY A 452 -3.01 -34.38 -43.66
N ILE A 453 -2.52 -35.37 -42.90
CA ILE A 453 -2.23 -35.27 -41.49
C ILE A 453 -0.71 -35.36 -41.28
N SER A 454 -0.13 -34.40 -40.60
CA SER A 454 1.29 -34.41 -40.25
C SER A 454 1.60 -35.46 -39.17
N ALA A 455 2.88 -35.78 -38.98
CA ALA A 455 3.32 -36.71 -37.95
C ALA A 455 2.89 -36.29 -36.53
N ASP A 456 2.71 -34.99 -36.30
CA ASP A 456 2.26 -34.40 -35.02
C ASP A 456 0.72 -34.42 -34.85
N GLY A 457 -0.01 -35.02 -35.79
CA GLY A 457 -1.48 -35.12 -35.74
C GLY A 457 -2.23 -33.84 -36.14
N ASN A 458 -1.57 -32.87 -36.78
CA ASN A 458 -2.20 -31.69 -37.37
C ASN A 458 -2.63 -31.94 -38.79
N ALA A 459 -3.80 -31.45 -39.18
CA ALA A 459 -4.19 -31.38 -40.56
C ALA A 459 -3.39 -30.31 -41.29
N PHE A 460 -3.11 -30.54 -42.57
CA PHE A 460 -2.45 -29.55 -43.40
C PHE A 460 -3.04 -29.48 -44.81
N VAL A 461 -2.93 -28.29 -45.38
CA VAL A 461 -3.09 -28.04 -46.80
C VAL A 461 -1.83 -27.36 -47.30
N CYS A 462 -1.28 -27.85 -48.40
CA CYS A 462 -0.06 -27.34 -49.03
C CYS A 462 -0.36 -27.00 -50.49
N VAL A 463 0.08 -25.80 -50.90
CA VAL A 463 0.04 -25.36 -52.31
C VAL A 463 1.43 -24.92 -52.70
N GLU A 464 1.95 -25.45 -53.80
CA GLU A 464 3.28 -25.22 -54.34
C GLU A 464 3.19 -24.73 -55.78
N ASP A 465 4.11 -23.86 -56.18
CA ASP A 465 4.24 -23.36 -57.56
C ASP A 465 5.70 -23.46 -58.05
N ASP A 466 5.86 -23.31 -59.36
CA ASP A 466 7.15 -23.28 -60.07
C ASP A 466 7.59 -21.85 -60.44
N GLY A 467 7.07 -20.85 -59.74
CA GLY A 467 7.38 -19.45 -60.00
C GLY A 467 8.71 -18.99 -59.36
N SER A 468 8.89 -17.68 -59.26
CA SER A 468 10.11 -17.05 -58.73
C SER A 468 10.34 -17.24 -57.23
N GLY A 469 9.37 -17.83 -56.48
CA GLY A 469 9.43 -17.99 -55.04
C GLY A 469 9.30 -16.65 -54.27
N ILE A 470 9.51 -16.70 -52.95
CA ILE A 470 9.43 -15.53 -52.05
C ILE A 470 10.73 -15.41 -51.27
N PRO A 471 11.43 -14.25 -51.36
CA PRO A 471 12.64 -13.98 -50.54
C PRO A 471 12.40 -14.17 -49.05
N GLU A 472 13.39 -14.69 -48.34
CA GLU A 472 13.26 -15.00 -46.89
C GLU A 472 12.84 -13.80 -46.07
N GLU A 473 13.34 -12.60 -46.39
CA GLU A 473 13.03 -11.33 -45.71
C GLU A 473 11.57 -10.92 -45.87
N ASP A 474 10.90 -11.32 -46.96
CA ASP A 474 9.51 -10.96 -47.27
C ASP A 474 8.48 -12.04 -46.85
N ARG A 475 8.92 -13.23 -46.44
CA ARG A 475 8.03 -14.36 -46.09
C ARG A 475 7.01 -14.06 -44.98
N LYS A 476 7.33 -13.16 -44.06
CA LYS A 476 6.38 -12.70 -43.05
C LYS A 476 5.47 -11.60 -43.56
N ARG A 477 6.01 -10.71 -44.37
CA ARG A 477 5.33 -9.53 -44.90
C ARG A 477 4.20 -9.87 -45.85
N VAL A 478 4.32 -10.97 -46.65
CA VAL A 478 3.29 -11.36 -47.60
C VAL A 478 1.93 -11.72 -46.98
N PHE A 479 1.88 -11.95 -45.64
CA PHE A 479 0.64 -12.20 -44.91
C PHE A 479 0.03 -10.92 -44.31
N GLU A 480 0.67 -9.76 -44.44
CA GLU A 480 0.09 -8.48 -44.04
C GLU A 480 -0.97 -8.03 -45.05
N ALA A 481 -2.01 -7.37 -44.57
CA ALA A 481 -3.08 -6.89 -45.43
C ALA A 481 -2.55 -5.83 -46.42
N PHE A 482 -2.90 -5.98 -47.72
CA PHE A 482 -2.44 -5.12 -48.81
C PHE A 482 -0.93 -5.17 -49.10
N ALA A 483 -0.18 -6.09 -48.49
CA ALA A 483 1.22 -6.27 -48.79
C ALA A 483 1.42 -6.79 -50.22
N ARG A 484 2.36 -6.19 -50.97
CA ARG A 484 2.75 -6.57 -52.33
C ARG A 484 4.27 -6.44 -52.44
N LEU A 485 4.92 -7.42 -53.09
CA LEU A 485 6.37 -7.44 -53.26
C LEU A 485 6.86 -6.64 -54.48
N ASP A 486 6.02 -6.52 -55.53
CA ASP A 486 6.33 -5.78 -56.77
C ASP A 486 5.20 -4.84 -57.19
N ASP A 487 5.48 -3.52 -57.23
CA ASP A 487 4.49 -2.49 -57.61
C ASP A 487 4.20 -2.39 -59.11
N SER A 488 5.06 -2.88 -59.97
CA SER A 488 5.02 -2.53 -61.40
C SER A 488 4.47 -3.60 -62.34
N ARG A 489 4.66 -4.89 -62.05
CA ARG A 489 4.23 -5.99 -62.93
C ARG A 489 2.85 -6.58 -62.57
N THR A 490 2.41 -6.42 -61.36
CA THR A 490 1.21 -7.12 -60.84
C THR A 490 -0.09 -6.30 -60.91
N ARG A 491 -0.08 -5.04 -61.38
CA ARG A 491 -1.34 -4.27 -61.60
C ARG A 491 -2.22 -4.90 -62.69
N ALA A 492 -1.65 -5.61 -63.66
CA ALA A 492 -2.38 -6.30 -64.70
C ALA A 492 -2.92 -7.69 -64.28
N SER A 493 -2.40 -8.26 -63.18
CA SER A 493 -2.73 -9.64 -62.76
C SER A 493 -3.77 -9.76 -61.62
N GLY A 494 -4.36 -8.66 -61.16
CA GLY A 494 -5.66 -8.68 -60.45
C GLY A 494 -5.67 -9.09 -58.97
N GLY A 495 -4.59 -8.97 -58.23
CA GLY A 495 -4.58 -9.27 -56.77
C GLY A 495 -4.53 -8.02 -55.89
N TYR A 496 -5.46 -7.88 -54.92
CA TYR A 496 -5.54 -6.71 -54.02
C TYR A 496 -4.68 -6.82 -52.75
N GLY A 497 -3.94 -7.94 -52.57
CA GLY A 497 -3.09 -8.16 -51.39
C GLY A 497 -3.83 -8.52 -50.11
N LEU A 498 -5.14 -8.87 -50.22
CA LEU A 498 -5.95 -9.33 -49.08
C LEU A 498 -6.01 -10.85 -48.95
N GLY A 499 -5.83 -11.60 -50.02
CA GLY A 499 -6.03 -13.07 -50.05
C GLY A 499 -5.15 -13.80 -49.00
N LEU A 500 -3.84 -13.53 -48.96
CA LEU A 500 -2.94 -14.18 -48.00
C LEU A 500 -3.16 -13.73 -46.57
N SER A 501 -3.56 -12.48 -46.32
CA SER A 501 -3.92 -12.00 -44.99
C SER A 501 -5.21 -12.65 -44.49
N ILE A 502 -6.20 -12.88 -45.36
CA ILE A 502 -7.39 -13.67 -45.05
C ILE A 502 -7.02 -15.11 -44.69
N VAL A 503 -6.11 -15.75 -45.42
CA VAL A 503 -5.61 -17.11 -45.11
C VAL A 503 -4.95 -17.14 -43.73
N SER A 504 -4.08 -16.19 -43.45
CA SER A 504 -3.41 -16.08 -42.14
C SER A 504 -4.42 -15.93 -40.99
N ARG A 505 -5.47 -15.14 -41.20
CA ARG A 505 -6.52 -14.94 -40.21
C ARG A 505 -7.39 -16.18 -39.99
N ILE A 506 -7.74 -16.88 -41.06
CA ILE A 506 -8.48 -18.16 -40.98
C ILE A 506 -7.61 -19.20 -40.26
N ALA A 507 -6.32 -19.31 -40.62
CA ALA A 507 -5.39 -20.21 -39.92
C ALA A 507 -5.35 -19.95 -38.41
N TYR A 508 -5.27 -18.69 -38.01
CA TYR A 508 -5.36 -18.29 -36.60
C TYR A 508 -6.68 -18.74 -35.93
N TRP A 509 -7.82 -18.53 -36.60
CA TRP A 509 -9.13 -18.95 -36.09
C TRP A 509 -9.30 -20.48 -36.03
N PHE A 510 -8.64 -21.20 -36.92
CA PHE A 510 -8.56 -22.65 -36.84
C PHE A 510 -7.62 -23.15 -35.75
N GLY A 511 -6.92 -22.22 -35.03
CA GLY A 511 -5.92 -22.55 -34.01
C GLY A 511 -4.65 -23.14 -34.59
N GLY A 512 -4.39 -22.79 -35.85
CA GLY A 512 -3.27 -23.24 -36.64
C GLY A 512 -2.33 -22.09 -37.02
N THR A 513 -1.48 -22.38 -38.01
CA THR A 513 -0.49 -21.45 -38.56
C THR A 513 -0.42 -21.60 -40.08
N ILE A 514 -0.02 -20.53 -40.77
CA ILE A 514 0.35 -20.57 -42.21
C ILE A 514 1.81 -20.15 -42.33
N THR A 515 2.56 -20.85 -43.16
CA THR A 515 3.96 -20.54 -43.46
C THR A 515 4.19 -20.58 -44.95
N VAL A 516 5.24 -19.92 -45.40
CA VAL A 516 5.72 -19.99 -46.79
C VAL A 516 7.22 -20.26 -46.78
N ASP A 517 7.64 -21.17 -47.63
CA ASP A 517 9.04 -21.48 -47.90
C ASP A 517 9.25 -21.75 -49.42
N GLU A 518 10.40 -22.23 -49.81
CA GLU A 518 10.72 -22.63 -51.16
C GLU A 518 10.25 -24.06 -51.39
N SER A 519 9.61 -24.30 -52.53
CA SER A 519 9.22 -25.67 -52.94
C SER A 519 10.45 -26.49 -53.31
N PRO A 520 10.72 -27.60 -52.58
CA PRO A 520 11.90 -28.42 -52.86
C PRO A 520 11.86 -29.10 -54.23
N ASP A 521 10.66 -29.35 -54.76
CA ASP A 521 10.46 -30.07 -56.03
C ASP A 521 10.27 -29.13 -57.20
N LEU A 522 9.55 -28.02 -57.03
CA LEU A 522 9.16 -27.10 -58.08
C LEU A 522 10.03 -25.83 -58.14
N GLY A 523 10.72 -25.48 -57.06
CA GLY A 523 11.63 -24.33 -56.97
C GLY A 523 10.96 -22.99 -56.73
N GLY A 524 9.64 -22.88 -56.76
CA GLY A 524 8.86 -21.68 -56.46
C GLY A 524 8.40 -21.59 -55.02
N ALA A 525 7.29 -20.92 -54.74
CA ALA A 525 6.75 -20.79 -53.40
C ALA A 525 5.97 -22.03 -52.93
N ARG A 526 6.14 -22.37 -51.66
CA ARG A 526 5.36 -23.42 -50.97
C ARG A 526 4.65 -22.84 -49.78
N PHE A 527 3.31 -22.77 -49.83
CA PHE A 527 2.45 -22.34 -48.72
C PHE A 527 1.88 -23.56 -48.01
N ILE A 528 2.05 -23.61 -46.70
CA ILE A 528 1.55 -24.69 -45.84
C ILE A 528 0.72 -24.10 -44.73
N MET A 529 -0.57 -24.41 -44.68
CA MET A 529 -1.44 -24.15 -43.57
C MET A 529 -1.56 -25.41 -42.71
N LEU A 530 -1.33 -25.27 -41.40
CA LEU A 530 -1.42 -26.34 -40.41
C LEU A 530 -2.47 -25.98 -39.35
N TRP A 531 -3.31 -26.97 -38.94
CA TRP A 531 -4.25 -26.78 -37.84
C TRP A 531 -4.54 -28.12 -37.13
N PRO A 532 -5.02 -28.13 -35.84
CA PRO A 532 -5.37 -29.37 -35.16
C PRO A 532 -6.45 -30.15 -35.88
N ALA A 533 -6.15 -31.40 -36.31
CA ALA A 533 -7.06 -32.24 -37.11
C ALA A 533 -8.34 -32.61 -36.35
N LYS A 534 -8.34 -32.66 -35.01
CA LYS A 534 -9.52 -32.95 -34.18
C LYS A 534 -9.66 -31.93 -33.05
N ARG A 535 -10.70 -31.13 -33.11
CA ARG A 535 -11.10 -30.17 -32.06
C ARG A 535 -12.20 -30.71 -31.14
N PHE A 536 -12.88 -31.77 -31.51
CA PHE A 536 -14.07 -32.27 -30.83
C PHE A 536 -13.86 -32.72 -29.39
N ASN A 537 -12.63 -33.11 -29.04
CA ASN A 537 -12.30 -33.55 -27.67
C ASN A 537 -12.19 -32.41 -26.62
N GLN A 538 -12.03 -31.15 -27.02
CA GLN A 538 -11.93 -30.03 -26.05
C GLN A 538 -13.33 -29.55 -25.58
N LYS A 539 -14.35 -29.54 -26.44
CA LYS A 539 -15.73 -29.17 -26.04
C LYS A 539 -16.35 -30.23 -25.11
N LEU A 540 -16.10 -31.51 -25.37
CA LEU A 540 -16.54 -32.60 -24.50
C LEU A 540 -15.81 -32.60 -23.14
N LYS A 541 -14.51 -32.31 -23.09
CA LYS A 541 -13.76 -32.12 -21.82
C LYS A 541 -14.26 -30.91 -21.05
N GLN A 542 -14.54 -29.78 -21.69
CA GLN A 542 -15.10 -28.61 -21.02
C GLN A 542 -16.54 -28.83 -20.53
N LYS A 543 -17.38 -29.54 -21.33
CA LYS A 543 -18.77 -29.87 -20.96
C LYS A 543 -18.83 -30.93 -19.85
N ASN A 544 -17.88 -31.85 -19.80
CA ASN A 544 -17.74 -32.81 -18.69
C ASN A 544 -17.13 -32.22 -17.41
N LEU A 545 -16.21 -31.27 -17.55
CA LEU A 545 -15.67 -30.49 -16.41
C LEU A 545 -16.68 -29.52 -15.81
N SER A 546 -17.55 -28.92 -16.64
CA SER A 546 -18.65 -28.08 -16.12
C SER A 546 -19.73 -28.94 -15.45
N LYS A 547 -20.08 -30.12 -16.01
CA LYS A 547 -21.01 -31.06 -15.35
C LYS A 547 -20.46 -31.68 -14.06
N GLN A 548 -19.15 -31.94 -13.95
CA GLN A 548 -18.53 -32.40 -12.72
C GLN A 548 -18.48 -31.30 -11.64
N LYS A 549 -18.37 -30.04 -12.01
CA LYS A 549 -18.44 -28.92 -11.06
C LYS A 549 -19.87 -28.65 -10.57
N GLU A 550 -20.90 -28.91 -11.38
CA GLU A 550 -22.31 -28.80 -10.97
C GLU A 550 -22.80 -29.98 -10.13
N SER A 551 -22.12 -31.13 -10.17
CA SER A 551 -22.47 -32.30 -9.35
C SER A 551 -21.73 -32.34 -7.99
N THR A 552 -20.86 -31.37 -7.70
CA THR A 552 -20.04 -31.29 -6.48
C THR A 552 -20.40 -30.05 -5.64
N GLN A 553 -21.44 -29.32 -6.02
CA GLN A 553 -22.16 -28.34 -5.19
C GLN A 553 -23.53 -28.90 -4.79
#